data_ed4f8297a7b604b0b053a2e56185b2f0
#
_entry.id   ed4f8297a7b604b0b053a2e56185b2f0
#
_cell.length_a   1.000
_cell.length_b   1.000
_cell.length_c   1.000
_cell.angle_alpha   90.00
_cell.angle_beta   90.00
_cell.angle_gamma   90.00
#
_symmetry.space_group_name_H-M   'P 1'
#
loop_
_entity.id
_entity.type
_entity.pdbx_description
1 polymer ?
#
loop_
_entity_poly.entity_id
_entity_poly.type
_entity_poly.pdbx_seq_one_letter_code
_entity_poly.pdbx_strand_id
1 'polypeptide(L)'
;VDTFVTTGAHTLIRPNENIDGCDSIITVNVNILESTYSDTTATICDSVSWNGDMYYTTGTHSFRIENGNSVGCDTTARLHLTVNNSYELSVFQQSCDAIVWNNQTYDSTGIYTQQWTSSNTCDSIVHLNLTIGGLAGCTDPLACNYDPNALCDDGSCVSTFGCTDMSACNYDP
;
A
#
# COMPACT_ATOMS: atom_id res chain seq x y z
N VAL A 1 18.72 39.16 34.04
CA VAL A 1 18.42 39.40 32.61
C VAL A 1 16.91 39.51 32.49
N ASP A 2 16.42 40.64 32.00
CA ASP A 2 14.98 40.83 31.81
C ASP A 2 14.51 40.05 30.57
N THR A 3 13.44 39.28 30.69
CA THR A 3 12.88 38.49 29.63
C THR A 3 11.50 38.98 29.24
N PHE A 4 11.30 39.30 27.99
CA PHE A 4 10.03 39.76 27.45
C PHE A 4 9.37 38.68 26.63
N VAL A 5 8.09 38.41 26.90
CA VAL A 5 7.29 37.35 26.28
C VAL A 5 6.09 37.88 25.48
N THR A 6 5.95 39.20 25.42
CA THR A 6 4.85 39.84 24.68
C THR A 6 5.38 41.02 23.86
N THR A 7 4.79 41.24 22.69
CA THR A 7 4.99 42.44 21.89
C THR A 7 4.36 43.64 22.61
N GLY A 8 5.07 44.79 22.66
CA GLY A 8 4.57 46.01 23.24
C GLY A 8 5.65 46.83 23.92
N ALA A 9 5.22 47.89 24.60
CA ALA A 9 6.11 48.78 25.39
C ALA A 9 6.19 48.21 26.83
N HIS A 10 7.40 47.89 27.26
CA HIS A 10 7.71 47.40 28.58
C HIS A 10 8.52 48.40 29.33
N THR A 11 8.14 48.71 30.56
CA THR A 11 8.82 49.66 31.44
C THR A 11 9.66 48.92 32.46
N LEU A 12 10.95 49.23 32.47
CA LEU A 12 11.92 48.77 33.46
C LEU A 12 12.29 49.91 34.39
N ILE A 13 12.24 49.66 35.68
CA ILE A 13 12.70 50.61 36.68
C ILE A 13 14.05 50.13 37.19
N ARG A 14 15.07 50.98 37.10
CA ARG A 14 16.40 50.73 37.58
C ARG A 14 16.63 51.62 38.79
N PRO A 15 16.57 51.08 40.02
CA PRO A 15 16.71 51.87 41.24
C PRO A 15 18.11 52.46 41.35
N ASN A 16 18.16 53.76 41.73
CA ASN A 16 19.42 54.48 41.99
C ASN A 16 20.48 54.47 40.88
N GLU A 17 20.06 54.32 39.62
CA GLU A 17 21.01 54.25 38.50
C GLU A 17 21.32 55.62 37.84
N ASN A 18 20.65 56.71 38.21
CA ASN A 18 21.03 58.02 37.71
C ASN A 18 22.11 58.68 38.57
N ILE A 19 22.72 59.72 38.02
CA ILE A 19 23.83 60.41 38.66
C ILE A 19 23.44 61.05 40.01
N ASP A 20 22.18 61.33 40.22
CA ASP A 20 21.63 61.93 41.45
C ASP A 20 21.08 60.88 42.45
N GLY A 21 21.27 59.58 42.17
CA GLY A 21 20.76 58.50 43.01
C GLY A 21 19.24 58.26 42.92
N CYS A 22 18.59 58.81 41.90
CA CYS A 22 17.17 58.54 41.65
C CYS A 22 16.98 57.35 40.71
N ASP A 23 15.79 56.79 40.67
CA ASP A 23 15.43 55.70 39.77
C ASP A 23 15.42 56.10 38.31
N SER A 24 15.96 55.25 37.46
CA SER A 24 15.88 55.41 36.02
C SER A 24 14.74 54.57 35.45
N ILE A 25 13.91 55.20 34.61
CA ILE A 25 12.81 54.53 33.91
C ILE A 25 13.22 54.30 32.48
N ILE A 26 13.31 53.04 32.06
CA ILE A 26 13.64 52.63 30.72
C ILE A 26 12.40 52.04 30.05
N THR A 27 11.98 52.58 28.92
CA THR A 27 10.92 52.00 28.10
C THR A 27 11.56 51.21 26.95
N VAL A 28 11.26 49.91 26.91
CA VAL A 28 11.71 49.01 25.87
C VAL A 28 10.50 48.64 25.00
N ASN A 29 10.56 49.00 23.73
CA ASN A 29 9.57 48.56 22.75
C ASN A 29 10.02 47.21 22.16
N VAL A 30 9.27 46.17 22.48
CA VAL A 30 9.54 44.80 22.04
C VAL A 30 8.59 44.45 20.91
N ASN A 31 9.11 43.89 19.84
CA ASN A 31 8.31 43.27 18.79
C ASN A 31 8.73 41.81 18.69
N ILE A 32 7.86 40.91 19.12
CA ILE A 32 8.09 39.47 19.05
C ILE A 32 7.52 38.96 17.74
N LEU A 33 8.40 38.43 16.91
CA LEU A 33 8.07 37.81 15.64
C LEU A 33 7.86 36.30 15.86
N GLU A 34 6.81 35.73 15.28
CA GLU A 34 6.43 34.35 15.48
C GLU A 34 6.77 33.49 14.27
N SER A 35 7.19 32.25 14.56
CA SER A 35 7.32 31.18 13.57
C SER A 35 5.94 30.75 13.08
N THR A 36 5.88 30.28 11.85
CA THR A 36 4.64 29.85 11.19
C THR A 36 4.65 28.36 10.89
N TYR A 37 3.47 27.82 10.56
CA TYR A 37 3.29 26.45 10.09
C TYR A 37 2.66 26.47 8.69
N SER A 38 3.07 25.54 7.86
CA SER A 38 2.48 25.29 6.55
C SER A 38 2.10 23.82 6.49
N ASP A 39 0.80 23.52 6.40
CA ASP A 39 0.28 22.17 6.39
C ASP A 39 -0.14 21.74 4.98
N THR A 40 0.30 20.56 4.57
CA THR A 40 -0.04 19.93 3.29
C THR A 40 -0.56 18.52 3.56
N THR A 41 -1.62 18.11 2.88
CA THR A 41 -2.17 16.75 2.96
C THR A 41 -1.98 16.06 1.61
N ALA A 42 -1.52 14.82 1.63
CA ALA A 42 -1.37 13.99 0.44
C ALA A 42 -1.81 12.55 0.72
N THR A 43 -2.46 11.95 -0.28
CA THR A 43 -2.74 10.51 -0.33
C THR A 43 -2.08 9.96 -1.58
N ILE A 44 -1.23 8.97 -1.44
CA ILE A 44 -0.39 8.44 -2.52
C ILE A 44 -0.30 6.92 -2.44
N CYS A 45 0.24 6.33 -3.50
CA CYS A 45 0.56 4.90 -3.54
C CYS A 45 2.05 4.69 -3.32
N ASP A 46 2.38 3.75 -2.44
CA ASP A 46 3.71 3.22 -2.13
C ASP A 46 4.70 4.23 -1.56
N SER A 47 4.96 5.34 -2.23
CA SER A 47 5.94 6.32 -1.76
C SER A 47 5.77 7.68 -2.41
N VAL A 48 6.31 8.70 -1.75
CA VAL A 48 6.41 10.06 -2.27
C VAL A 48 7.77 10.67 -1.94
N SER A 49 8.30 11.46 -2.86
CA SER A 49 9.42 12.35 -2.57
C SER A 49 8.89 13.70 -2.10
N TRP A 50 9.31 14.13 -0.91
CA TRP A 50 8.98 15.44 -0.36
C TRP A 50 10.21 16.06 0.30
N ASN A 51 10.53 17.27 -0.08
CA ASN A 51 11.70 18.01 0.37
C ASN A 51 13.05 17.26 0.21
N GLY A 52 13.16 16.43 -0.85
CA GLY A 52 14.38 15.66 -1.15
C GLY A 52 14.47 14.30 -0.47
N ASP A 53 13.58 14.01 0.48
CA ASP A 53 13.49 12.70 1.15
C ASP A 53 12.36 11.84 0.58
N MET A 54 12.50 10.52 0.71
CA MET A 54 11.47 9.54 0.31
C MET A 54 10.70 9.06 1.53
N TYR A 55 9.38 9.07 1.42
CA TYR A 55 8.45 8.64 2.47
C TYR A 55 7.61 7.47 2.01
N TYR A 56 7.56 6.38 2.80
CA TYR A 56 6.90 5.11 2.50
C TYR A 56 5.79 4.77 3.48
N THR A 57 5.56 5.59 4.49
CA THR A 57 4.62 5.30 5.59
C THR A 57 3.67 6.45 5.84
N THR A 58 2.44 6.09 6.16
CA THR A 58 1.44 7.04 6.64
C THR A 58 1.92 7.73 7.92
N GLY A 59 1.76 9.03 8.00
CA GLY A 59 2.16 9.81 9.16
C GLY A 59 2.24 11.30 8.90
N THR A 60 2.64 12.03 9.93
CA THR A 60 2.95 13.46 9.81
C THR A 60 4.45 13.63 9.78
N HIS A 61 4.94 14.16 8.69
CA HIS A 61 6.35 14.49 8.47
C HIS A 61 6.53 16.00 8.50
N SER A 62 7.62 16.47 9.06
CA SER A 62 7.87 17.92 9.15
C SER A 62 9.32 18.26 8.91
N PHE A 63 9.55 19.41 8.32
CA PHE A 63 10.87 19.99 8.24
C PHE A 63 10.81 21.51 8.46
N ARG A 64 11.95 22.08 8.86
CA ARG A 64 12.08 23.49 9.17
C ARG A 64 12.65 24.24 7.99
N ILE A 65 12.02 25.36 7.63
CA ILE A 65 12.50 26.31 6.63
C ILE A 65 13.00 27.53 7.39
N GLU A 66 14.29 27.76 7.36
CA GLU A 66 14.89 28.94 8.01
C GLU A 66 14.47 30.20 7.29
N ASN A 67 14.11 31.23 8.06
CA ASN A 67 13.58 32.50 7.54
C ASN A 67 12.38 32.31 6.58
N GLY A 68 11.57 31.30 6.80
CA GLY A 68 10.53 30.85 5.87
C GLY A 68 9.28 31.73 5.80
N ASN A 69 9.10 32.69 6.72
CA ASN A 69 7.97 33.58 6.70
C ASN A 69 8.38 35.05 6.30
N SER A 70 7.39 35.88 6.05
CA SER A 70 7.59 37.25 5.57
C SER A 70 8.28 38.20 6.57
N VAL A 71 8.36 37.78 7.84
CA VAL A 71 9.01 38.58 8.90
C VAL A 71 10.38 38.02 9.29
N GLY A 72 10.90 37.03 8.55
CA GLY A 72 12.22 36.45 8.76
C GLY A 72 12.31 35.41 9.88
N CYS A 73 11.18 34.89 10.37
CA CYS A 73 11.16 33.79 11.28
C CYS A 73 11.01 32.45 10.52
N ASP A 74 11.31 31.35 11.20
CA ASP A 74 11.24 30.04 10.60
C ASP A 74 9.80 29.61 10.33
N THR A 75 9.61 28.80 9.30
CA THR A 75 8.38 28.10 9.00
C THR A 75 8.61 26.60 9.18
N THR A 76 7.71 25.93 9.89
CA THR A 76 7.68 24.46 9.93
C THR A 76 6.69 23.97 8.89
N ALA A 77 7.18 23.35 7.82
CA ALA A 77 6.34 22.67 6.85
C ALA A 77 5.97 21.28 7.39
N ARG A 78 4.69 20.92 7.29
CA ARG A 78 4.16 19.61 7.70
C ARG A 78 3.45 18.96 6.52
N LEU A 79 3.73 17.68 6.34
CA LEU A 79 3.04 16.82 5.39
C LEU A 79 2.25 15.77 6.18
N HIS A 80 0.93 15.83 6.08
CA HIS A 80 0.03 14.78 6.57
C HIS A 80 -0.16 13.77 5.44
N LEU A 81 0.60 12.69 5.52
CA LEU A 81 0.71 11.70 4.46
C LEU A 81 -0.15 10.48 4.76
N THR A 82 -0.95 10.04 3.79
CA THR A 82 -1.57 8.72 3.75
C THR A 82 -0.92 7.93 2.62
N VAL A 83 -0.28 6.82 2.97
CA VAL A 83 0.32 5.90 2.00
C VAL A 83 -0.56 4.66 1.90
N ASN A 84 -1.09 4.42 0.71
CA ASN A 84 -1.75 3.19 0.33
C ASN A 84 -0.74 2.30 -0.41
N ASN A 85 -0.86 0.99 -0.29
CA ASN A 85 0.05 0.07 -0.95
C ASN A 85 -0.58 -0.50 -2.22
N SER A 86 0.24 -0.62 -3.26
CA SER A 86 -0.03 -1.49 -4.40
C SER A 86 0.16 -2.96 -3.99
N TYR A 87 -0.56 -3.86 -4.65
CA TYR A 87 -0.47 -5.30 -4.38
C TYR A 87 -0.12 -6.05 -5.65
N GLU A 88 0.75 -7.02 -5.51
CA GLU A 88 1.07 -8.00 -6.54
C GLU A 88 0.70 -9.40 -6.03
N LEU A 89 -0.14 -10.11 -6.78
CA LEU A 89 -0.64 -11.43 -6.41
C LEU A 89 -0.40 -12.41 -7.55
N SER A 90 0.11 -13.60 -7.22
CA SER A 90 0.21 -14.72 -8.15
C SER A 90 -0.82 -15.78 -7.80
N VAL A 91 -1.66 -16.13 -8.78
CA VAL A 91 -2.64 -17.22 -8.71
C VAL A 91 -2.15 -18.33 -9.63
N PHE A 92 -2.15 -19.56 -9.14
CA PHE A 92 -1.80 -20.76 -9.91
C PHE A 92 -3.06 -21.54 -10.19
N GLN A 93 -3.30 -21.85 -11.45
CA GLN A 93 -4.44 -22.62 -11.88
C GLN A 93 -4.04 -23.65 -12.94
N GLN A 94 -4.58 -24.85 -12.81
CA GLN A 94 -4.46 -25.90 -13.83
C GLN A 94 -5.86 -26.28 -14.30
N SER A 95 -6.01 -26.48 -15.61
CA SER A 95 -7.26 -26.89 -16.24
C SER A 95 -6.97 -27.77 -17.44
N CYS A 96 -7.88 -28.67 -17.77
CA CYS A 96 -7.78 -29.47 -18.98
C CYS A 96 -8.22 -28.67 -20.21
N ASP A 97 -9.18 -27.80 -20.01
CA ASP A 97 -9.77 -26.97 -21.05
C ASP A 97 -9.51 -25.49 -20.81
N ALA A 98 -9.86 -24.68 -21.79
CA ALA A 98 -9.84 -23.24 -21.67
C ALA A 98 -10.64 -22.75 -20.44
N ILE A 99 -10.10 -21.77 -19.77
CA ILE A 99 -10.77 -21.14 -18.64
C ILE A 99 -11.23 -19.72 -18.99
N VAL A 100 -12.24 -19.27 -18.27
CA VAL A 100 -12.61 -17.85 -18.29
C VAL A 100 -12.11 -17.21 -17.01
N TRP A 101 -11.21 -16.25 -17.16
CA TRP A 101 -10.70 -15.45 -16.07
C TRP A 101 -10.92 -13.98 -16.38
N ASN A 102 -11.64 -13.31 -15.49
CA ASN A 102 -11.96 -11.89 -15.61
C ASN A 102 -12.57 -11.51 -16.98
N ASN A 103 -13.59 -12.25 -17.40
CA ASN A 103 -14.32 -12.12 -18.67
C ASN A 103 -13.48 -12.33 -19.95
N GLN A 104 -12.27 -12.86 -19.83
CA GLN A 104 -11.41 -13.24 -20.95
C GLN A 104 -11.15 -14.75 -20.93
N THR A 105 -11.19 -15.39 -22.09
CA THR A 105 -10.90 -16.81 -22.25
C THR A 105 -9.42 -17.03 -22.50
N TYR A 106 -8.85 -17.99 -21.79
CA TYR A 106 -7.47 -18.43 -21.90
C TYR A 106 -7.45 -19.92 -22.20
N ASP A 107 -6.84 -20.30 -23.31
CA ASP A 107 -6.82 -21.66 -23.87
C ASP A 107 -5.41 -22.27 -23.94
N SER A 108 -4.41 -21.57 -23.44
CA SER A 108 -3.01 -21.99 -23.49
C SER A 108 -2.30 -21.78 -22.17
N THR A 109 -1.29 -22.62 -21.92
CA THR A 109 -0.40 -22.47 -20.78
C THR A 109 0.39 -21.18 -20.87
N GLY A 110 0.44 -20.42 -19.78
CA GLY A 110 1.16 -19.16 -19.76
C GLY A 110 0.97 -18.38 -18.45
N ILE A 111 1.65 -17.24 -18.40
CA ILE A 111 1.45 -16.25 -17.34
C ILE A 111 0.67 -15.09 -17.92
N TYR A 112 -0.50 -14.86 -17.39
CA TYR A 112 -1.38 -13.78 -17.83
C TYR A 112 -1.47 -12.74 -16.73
N THR A 113 -1.21 -11.48 -17.08
CA THR A 113 -1.17 -10.37 -16.13
C THR A 113 -2.35 -9.45 -16.37
N GLN A 114 -3.03 -9.11 -15.30
CA GLN A 114 -4.07 -8.09 -15.32
C GLN A 114 -3.81 -7.07 -14.20
N GLN A 115 -4.13 -5.83 -14.52
CA GLN A 115 -4.00 -4.70 -13.62
C GLN A 115 -5.38 -4.16 -13.27
N TRP A 116 -5.60 -3.92 -11.99
CA TRP A 116 -6.83 -3.32 -11.48
C TRP A 116 -6.49 -2.16 -10.55
N THR A 117 -7.30 -1.12 -10.63
CA THR A 117 -7.24 -0.05 -9.63
C THR A 117 -8.09 -0.45 -8.43
N SER A 118 -7.46 -0.54 -7.27
CA SER A 118 -8.15 -0.87 -6.02
C SER A 118 -9.06 0.28 -5.55
N SER A 119 -9.89 0.03 -4.54
CA SER A 119 -10.74 1.04 -3.91
C SER A 119 -9.95 2.23 -3.33
N ASN A 120 -8.66 2.03 -3.06
CA ASN A 120 -7.74 3.04 -2.54
C ASN A 120 -7.00 3.79 -3.66
N THR A 121 -7.44 3.62 -4.93
CA THR A 121 -6.82 4.22 -6.13
C THR A 121 -5.40 3.75 -6.46
N CYS A 122 -4.86 2.79 -5.71
CA CYS A 122 -3.57 2.17 -6.02
C CYS A 122 -3.75 0.95 -6.92
N ASP A 123 -2.83 0.74 -7.82
CA ASP A 123 -2.88 -0.37 -8.75
C ASP A 123 -2.59 -1.69 -8.05
N SER A 124 -3.31 -2.72 -8.45
CA SER A 124 -3.05 -4.09 -8.05
C SER A 124 -2.77 -4.91 -9.31
N ILE A 125 -1.70 -5.69 -9.27
CA ILE A 125 -1.31 -6.56 -10.37
C ILE A 125 -1.60 -8.00 -9.96
N VAL A 126 -2.32 -8.74 -10.82
CA VAL A 126 -2.56 -10.16 -10.61
C VAL A 126 -1.96 -10.95 -11.77
N HIS A 127 -1.11 -11.91 -11.43
CA HIS A 127 -0.52 -12.86 -12.36
C HIS A 127 -1.25 -14.20 -12.23
N LEU A 128 -1.94 -14.59 -13.29
CA LEU A 128 -2.47 -15.94 -13.43
C LEU A 128 -1.40 -16.83 -14.09
N ASN A 129 -0.85 -17.75 -13.32
CA ASN A 129 0.02 -18.80 -13.81
C ASN A 129 -0.86 -19.99 -14.21
N LEU A 130 -1.22 -20.06 -15.47
CA LEU A 130 -2.13 -21.07 -16.00
C LEU A 130 -1.35 -22.21 -16.64
N THR A 131 -1.74 -23.43 -16.28
CA THR A 131 -1.32 -24.65 -16.98
C THR A 131 -2.55 -25.28 -17.62
N ILE A 132 -2.58 -25.34 -18.95
CA ILE A 132 -3.60 -26.06 -19.71
C ILE A 132 -3.06 -27.43 -20.07
N GLY A 133 -3.88 -28.46 -19.78
CA GLY A 133 -3.54 -29.86 -19.97
C GLY A 133 -3.01 -30.53 -18.69
N GLY A 134 -2.71 -31.77 -18.81
CA GLY A 134 -2.22 -32.64 -17.73
C GLY A 134 -2.09 -34.08 -18.23
N LEU A 135 -1.79 -35.00 -17.32
CA LEU A 135 -1.83 -36.42 -17.67
C LEU A 135 -3.27 -36.81 -18.03
N ALA A 136 -3.45 -37.23 -19.28
CA ALA A 136 -4.75 -37.69 -19.77
C ALA A 136 -4.97 -39.16 -19.41
N GLY A 137 -6.21 -39.50 -19.02
CA GLY A 137 -6.63 -40.85 -18.64
C GLY A 137 -8.03 -40.84 -18.05
N CYS A 138 -8.51 -41.99 -17.63
CA CYS A 138 -9.82 -42.07 -17.01
C CYS A 138 -9.81 -41.49 -15.59
N THR A 139 -10.63 -40.47 -15.33
CA THR A 139 -10.75 -39.80 -14.04
C THR A 139 -11.93 -40.28 -13.18
N ASP A 140 -12.75 -41.23 -13.69
CA ASP A 140 -13.86 -41.79 -12.93
C ASP A 140 -13.38 -42.91 -11.98
N PRO A 141 -13.45 -42.70 -10.64
CA PRO A 141 -13.03 -43.72 -9.66
C PRO A 141 -13.80 -45.02 -9.73
N LEU A 142 -14.95 -45.05 -10.40
CA LEU A 142 -15.78 -46.25 -10.56
C LEU A 142 -15.45 -47.00 -11.86
N ALA A 143 -14.63 -46.42 -12.73
CA ALA A 143 -14.22 -47.07 -13.97
C ALA A 143 -13.13 -48.11 -13.72
N CYS A 144 -13.13 -49.15 -14.51
CA CYS A 144 -12.15 -50.25 -14.41
C CYS A 144 -10.71 -49.80 -14.73
N ASN A 145 -10.58 -48.83 -15.57
CA ASN A 145 -9.30 -48.25 -15.99
C ASN A 145 -9.03 -46.86 -15.35
N TYR A 146 -9.56 -46.65 -14.16
CA TYR A 146 -9.30 -45.44 -13.39
C TYR A 146 -7.79 -45.23 -13.19
N ASP A 147 -7.32 -44.06 -13.54
CA ASP A 147 -5.94 -43.62 -13.27
C ASP A 147 -5.97 -42.50 -12.21
N PRO A 148 -5.52 -42.76 -10.98
CA PRO A 148 -5.50 -41.76 -9.92
C PRO A 148 -4.52 -40.58 -10.20
N ASN A 149 -3.65 -40.70 -11.18
CA ASN A 149 -2.73 -39.64 -11.60
C ASN A 149 -3.28 -38.83 -12.76
N ALA A 150 -4.35 -39.29 -13.42
CA ALA A 150 -4.97 -38.53 -14.51
C ALA A 150 -5.59 -37.25 -13.96
N LEU A 151 -5.24 -36.13 -14.57
CA LEU A 151 -5.82 -34.83 -14.28
C LEU A 151 -6.90 -34.46 -15.31
N CYS A 152 -6.79 -35.01 -16.51
CA CYS A 152 -7.70 -34.75 -17.61
C CYS A 152 -8.35 -36.03 -18.08
N ASP A 153 -9.69 -36.05 -18.10
CA ASP A 153 -10.43 -37.14 -18.70
C ASP A 153 -10.23 -37.13 -20.22
N ASP A 154 -9.79 -38.26 -20.76
CA ASP A 154 -9.58 -38.44 -22.21
C ASP A 154 -10.74 -39.21 -22.87
N GLY A 155 -11.81 -39.47 -22.14
CA GLY A 155 -12.97 -40.26 -22.56
C GLY A 155 -12.72 -41.78 -22.63
N SER A 156 -11.58 -42.24 -22.09
CA SER A 156 -11.21 -43.65 -22.10
C SER A 156 -11.87 -44.48 -21.01
N CYS A 157 -12.66 -43.86 -20.13
CA CYS A 157 -13.29 -44.56 -19.00
C CYS A 157 -14.14 -45.75 -19.47
N VAL A 158 -13.81 -46.91 -18.96
CA VAL A 158 -14.55 -48.14 -19.22
C VAL A 158 -15.47 -48.40 -18.03
N SER A 159 -16.68 -47.89 -18.13
CA SER A 159 -17.79 -48.22 -17.23
C SER A 159 -18.73 -49.19 -17.92
N THR A 160 -18.49 -50.45 -17.75
CA THR A 160 -19.36 -51.49 -18.35
C THR A 160 -20.30 -52.01 -17.28
N PHE A 161 -21.58 -52.02 -17.61
CA PHE A 161 -22.60 -52.67 -16.78
C PHE A 161 -22.41 -54.18 -16.84
N GLY A 162 -22.26 -54.83 -15.66
CA GLY A 162 -22.39 -56.24 -15.39
C GLY A 162 -21.74 -57.21 -16.39
N CYS A 163 -20.52 -57.61 -16.15
CA CYS A 163 -19.89 -58.70 -16.84
C CYS A 163 -20.03 -59.98 -15.99
N THR A 164 -20.47 -61.05 -16.58
CA THR A 164 -20.56 -62.36 -15.90
C THR A 164 -19.22 -63.12 -15.82
N ASP A 165 -18.15 -62.53 -16.36
CA ASP A 165 -16.80 -63.03 -16.20
C ASP A 165 -16.22 -62.61 -14.85
N MET A 166 -15.92 -63.57 -13.97
CA MET A 166 -15.39 -63.39 -12.63
C MET A 166 -14.02 -62.70 -12.60
N SER A 167 -13.33 -62.62 -13.74
CA SER A 167 -12.04 -61.89 -13.86
C SER A 167 -12.19 -60.46 -14.37
N ALA A 168 -13.41 -60.10 -14.76
CA ALA A 168 -13.66 -58.73 -15.23
C ALA A 168 -13.74 -57.74 -14.06
N CYS A 169 -13.24 -56.54 -14.23
CA CYS A 169 -13.27 -55.49 -13.20
C CYS A 169 -14.69 -55.03 -12.82
N ASN A 170 -15.67 -55.25 -13.68
CA ASN A 170 -17.09 -54.96 -13.53
C ASN A 170 -17.94 -56.21 -13.40
N TYR A 171 -17.39 -57.30 -12.81
CA TYR A 171 -18.15 -58.55 -12.52
C TYR A 171 -19.39 -58.27 -11.70
N ASP A 172 -20.55 -58.70 -12.20
CA ASP A 172 -21.85 -58.68 -11.52
C ASP A 172 -22.44 -60.09 -11.64
N PRO A 173 -22.54 -60.83 -10.51
CA PRO A 173 -22.94 -62.25 -10.47
C PRO A 173 -24.39 -62.52 -10.86
#